data_294b37d590b9e8aceed518da2b340b08
#
_entry.id   294b37d590b9e8aceed518da2b340b08
#
_cell.length_a   1.000
_cell.length_b   1.000
_cell.length_c   1.000
_cell.angle_alpha   90.00
_cell.angle_beta   90.00
_cell.angle_gamma   90.00
#
_symmetry.space_group_name_H-M   'P 1'
#
loop_
_entity.id
_entity.type
_entity.pdbx_description
1 polymer ?
#
loop_
_entity_poly.entity_id
_entity_poly.type
_entity_poly.pdbx_seq_one_letter_code
_entity_poly.pdbx_strand_id
1 'polypeptide(L)'
;MLDLYDAEVRIDNQSNSDVYQRHLGVLADAADVKVSREINGDYTLDFKYPSGTELFERIAVNCIVKCEGQLFRIMRISYESAQMAQISCLHVFNCDAKRFHVPNIGSTDTSDTIGVSPYSVINSAFEGTPFTVLSYEKVQQLGMKWVGATDGFLIDFESVDKTTPYDVMMQVIENCGRGEIYVNNTEIALVERLGT
;
A
#
# COMPACT_ATOMS: atom_id res chain seq x y z
N MET A 1 -2.45 -19.74 -2.42
CA MET A 1 -1.18 -19.99 -3.12
C MET A 1 -0.33 -18.76 -2.97
N LEU A 2 0.95 -18.93 -2.64
CA LEU A 2 1.91 -17.82 -2.52
C LEU A 2 2.89 -17.89 -3.69
N ASP A 3 3.04 -16.78 -4.42
CA ASP A 3 4.00 -16.62 -5.50
C ASP A 3 5.12 -15.69 -5.07
N LEU A 4 6.37 -16.10 -5.27
CA LEU A 4 7.57 -15.33 -4.93
C LEU A 4 8.13 -14.63 -6.15
N TYR A 5 8.49 -13.35 -5.99
CA TYR A 5 9.12 -12.50 -7.01
C TYR A 5 10.38 -11.82 -6.46
N ASP A 6 11.28 -11.48 -7.37
CA ASP A 6 12.55 -10.82 -7.05
C ASP A 6 12.33 -9.44 -6.35
N ALA A 7 13.30 -9.04 -5.52
CA ALA A 7 13.30 -7.75 -4.82
C ALA A 7 13.34 -6.54 -5.75
N GLU A 8 13.90 -6.69 -6.96
CA GLU A 8 14.00 -5.62 -7.95
C GLU A 8 12.73 -5.44 -8.80
N VAL A 9 11.64 -6.17 -8.50
CA VAL A 9 10.37 -5.97 -9.18
C VAL A 9 9.92 -4.53 -8.98
N ARG A 10 9.76 -3.81 -10.09
CA ARG A 10 9.12 -2.50 -10.08
C ARG A 10 7.62 -2.71 -9.94
N ILE A 11 7.08 -2.14 -8.89
CA ILE A 11 5.64 -2.09 -8.67
C ILE A 11 5.18 -0.80 -9.31
N ASP A 12 4.85 -0.85 -10.60
CA ASP A 12 4.21 0.26 -11.30
C ASP A 12 2.90 -0.17 -11.94
N ASN A 13 2.01 0.80 -12.18
CA ASN A 13 0.69 0.54 -12.74
C ASN A 13 0.70 0.19 -14.22
N GLN A 14 1.82 0.32 -14.91
CA GLN A 14 1.84 0.28 -16.35
C GLN A 14 2.26 -1.07 -16.94
N SER A 15 2.83 -1.97 -16.15
CA SER A 15 3.17 -3.29 -16.65
C SER A 15 3.10 -4.37 -15.59
N ASN A 16 1.97 -5.05 -15.50
CA ASN A 16 1.93 -6.38 -14.91
C ASN A 16 2.98 -7.33 -15.54
N SER A 17 3.59 -6.95 -16.67
CA SER A 17 4.59 -7.75 -17.39
C SER A 17 5.89 -7.91 -16.60
N ASP A 18 6.38 -6.91 -15.89
CA ASP A 18 7.65 -7.00 -15.14
C ASP A 18 7.52 -7.89 -13.91
N VAL A 19 6.34 -7.88 -13.26
CA VAL A 19 6.05 -8.79 -12.15
C VAL A 19 6.14 -10.24 -12.60
N TYR A 20 5.61 -10.57 -13.78
CA TYR A 20 5.64 -11.94 -14.30
C TYR A 20 7.03 -12.38 -14.79
N GLN A 21 7.86 -11.47 -15.30
CA GLN A 21 9.20 -11.79 -15.78
C GLN A 21 10.19 -12.12 -14.66
N ARG A 22 9.92 -11.67 -13.44
CA ARG A 22 10.78 -11.87 -12.27
C ARG A 22 10.20 -12.84 -11.24
N HIS A 23 9.33 -13.73 -11.70
CA HIS A 23 8.77 -14.81 -10.88
C HIS A 23 9.87 -15.80 -10.51
N LEU A 24 10.10 -16.01 -9.22
CA LEU A 24 11.11 -16.91 -8.69
C LEU A 24 10.58 -18.31 -8.44
N GLY A 25 9.29 -18.44 -8.15
CA GLY A 25 8.63 -19.72 -7.92
C GLY A 25 7.39 -19.61 -7.04
N VAL A 26 6.74 -20.76 -6.86
CA VAL A 26 5.57 -20.90 -5.98
C VAL A 26 6.02 -21.46 -4.64
N LEU A 27 5.65 -20.81 -3.56
CA LEU A 27 5.93 -21.23 -2.18
C LEU A 27 4.93 -22.31 -1.73
N ALA A 28 4.98 -23.49 -2.40
CA ALA A 28 4.01 -24.57 -2.20
C ALA A 28 4.07 -25.17 -0.77
N ASP A 29 5.26 -25.15 -0.14
CA ASP A 29 5.50 -25.69 1.20
C ASP A 29 5.26 -24.65 2.32
N ALA A 30 4.67 -23.50 1.98
CA ALA A 30 4.34 -22.50 2.98
C ALA A 30 3.28 -23.01 3.97
N ALA A 31 3.56 -22.87 5.25
CA ALA A 31 2.69 -23.25 6.34
C ALA A 31 2.30 -22.04 7.20
N ASP A 32 1.24 -22.18 7.99
CA ASP A 32 0.75 -21.17 8.94
C ASP A 32 0.54 -19.79 8.25
N VAL A 33 0.04 -19.80 7.02
CA VAL A 33 -0.20 -18.58 6.25
C VAL A 33 -1.30 -17.77 6.89
N LYS A 34 -0.96 -16.55 7.31
CA LYS A 34 -1.89 -15.63 7.95
C LYS A 34 -1.83 -14.25 7.29
N VAL A 35 -2.96 -13.80 6.80
CA VAL A 35 -3.17 -12.43 6.33
C VAL A 35 -3.94 -11.67 7.41
N SER A 36 -3.47 -10.48 7.76
CA SER A 36 -4.14 -9.60 8.73
C SER A 36 -4.19 -8.19 8.17
N ARG A 37 -5.33 -7.52 8.34
CA ARG A 37 -5.53 -6.13 7.89
C ARG A 37 -6.21 -5.32 8.99
N GLU A 38 -5.60 -4.19 9.33
CA GLU A 38 -6.17 -3.20 10.24
C GLU A 38 -6.78 -2.05 9.45
N ILE A 39 -7.88 -1.49 9.96
CA ILE A 39 -8.48 -0.29 9.34
C ILE A 39 -7.48 0.85 9.48
N ASN A 40 -7.11 1.46 8.35
CA ASN A 40 -6.13 2.55 8.26
C ASN A 40 -4.77 2.22 8.90
N GLY A 41 -4.49 0.95 9.11
CA GLY A 41 -3.30 0.44 9.75
C GLY A 41 -2.51 -0.52 8.86
N ASP A 42 -1.82 -1.44 9.50
CA ASP A 42 -0.97 -2.39 8.80
C ASP A 42 -1.79 -3.47 8.09
N TYR A 43 -1.32 -3.84 6.92
CA TYR A 43 -1.79 -4.98 6.14
C TYR A 43 -0.62 -5.94 5.98
N THR A 44 -0.68 -7.08 6.70
CA THR A 44 0.46 -8.00 6.86
C THR A 44 0.15 -9.38 6.29
N LEU A 45 1.21 -10.07 5.90
CA LEU A 45 1.23 -11.48 5.57
C LEU A 45 2.36 -12.14 6.34
N ASP A 46 2.03 -13.12 7.16
CA ASP A 46 2.99 -13.96 7.88
C ASP A 46 2.86 -15.41 7.43
N PHE A 47 3.97 -16.11 7.29
CA PHE A 47 3.97 -17.54 6.98
C PHE A 47 5.29 -18.18 7.38
N LYS A 48 5.27 -19.52 7.49
CA LYS A 48 6.46 -20.33 7.71
C LYS A 48 6.89 -21.01 6.42
N TYR A 49 8.21 -21.17 6.24
CA TYR A 49 8.75 -21.86 5.06
C TYR A 49 9.96 -22.70 5.43
N PRO A 50 10.12 -23.95 4.84
CA PRO A 50 11.29 -24.80 5.09
C PRO A 50 12.58 -24.15 4.63
N SER A 51 13.56 -24.04 5.54
CA SER A 51 14.83 -23.35 5.28
C SER A 51 15.84 -24.16 4.46
N GLY A 52 15.60 -25.46 4.26
CA GLY A 52 16.49 -26.36 3.50
C GLY A 52 16.10 -26.55 2.04
N THR A 53 15.21 -25.75 1.49
CA THR A 53 14.75 -25.88 0.10
C THR A 53 15.52 -24.94 -0.83
N GLU A 54 15.69 -25.32 -2.09
CA GLU A 54 16.34 -24.48 -3.12
C GLU A 54 15.63 -23.12 -3.27
N LEU A 55 14.31 -23.11 -3.18
CA LEU A 55 13.55 -21.86 -3.29
C LEU A 55 13.77 -20.94 -2.07
N PHE A 56 14.03 -21.52 -0.89
CA PHE A 56 14.35 -20.72 0.31
C PHE A 56 15.61 -19.88 0.14
N GLU A 57 16.64 -20.40 -0.55
CA GLU A 57 17.89 -19.66 -0.82
C GLU A 57 17.64 -18.37 -1.65
N ARG A 58 16.50 -18.30 -2.35
CA ARG A 58 16.08 -17.16 -3.15
C ARG A 58 15.18 -16.20 -2.38
N ILE A 59 14.71 -16.59 -1.19
CA ILE A 59 13.90 -15.73 -0.32
C ILE A 59 14.81 -14.73 0.38
N ALA A 60 14.61 -13.46 0.12
CA ALA A 60 15.36 -12.37 0.73
C ALA A 60 14.44 -11.22 1.17
N VAL A 61 14.93 -10.41 2.10
CA VAL A 61 14.27 -9.14 2.46
C VAL A 61 14.12 -8.29 1.19
N ASN A 62 13.00 -7.63 1.07
CA ASN A 62 12.52 -6.87 -0.10
C ASN A 62 11.98 -7.71 -1.28
N CYS A 63 12.12 -9.03 -1.32
CA CYS A 63 11.36 -9.84 -2.26
C CYS A 63 9.86 -9.61 -2.11
N ILE A 64 9.11 -9.80 -3.18
CA ILE A 64 7.65 -9.65 -3.20
C ILE A 64 7.00 -11.03 -3.12
N VAL A 65 5.99 -11.15 -2.28
CA VAL A 65 5.11 -12.32 -2.21
C VAL A 65 3.71 -11.89 -2.62
N LYS A 66 3.13 -12.59 -3.58
CA LYS A 66 1.73 -12.41 -3.96
C LYS A 66 0.88 -13.42 -3.22
N CYS A 67 -0.12 -12.94 -2.48
CA CYS A 67 -1.11 -13.74 -1.76
C CYS A 67 -2.51 -13.17 -2.02
N GLU A 68 -3.45 -14.02 -2.43
CA GLU A 68 -4.85 -13.62 -2.70
C GLU A 68 -4.99 -12.40 -3.63
N GLY A 69 -4.10 -12.31 -4.61
CA GLY A 69 -4.07 -11.21 -5.57
C GLY A 69 -3.38 -9.95 -5.07
N GLN A 70 -2.98 -9.87 -3.79
CA GLN A 70 -2.30 -8.74 -3.19
C GLN A 70 -0.79 -8.94 -3.11
N LEU A 71 -0.03 -7.85 -3.19
CA LEU A 71 1.43 -7.84 -3.17
C LEU A 71 1.95 -7.42 -1.80
N PHE A 72 2.83 -8.26 -1.24
CA PHE A 72 3.47 -8.03 0.05
C PHE A 72 4.98 -8.06 -0.12
N ARG A 73 5.68 -7.15 0.55
CA ARG A 73 7.14 -7.10 0.59
C ARG A 73 7.65 -7.81 1.84
N ILE A 74 8.62 -8.69 1.68
CA ILE A 74 9.29 -9.37 2.80
C ILE A 74 10.07 -8.34 3.60
N MET A 75 9.70 -8.17 4.85
CA MET A 75 10.35 -7.23 5.78
C MET A 75 11.32 -7.93 6.72
N ARG A 76 11.02 -9.17 7.08
CA ARG A 76 11.82 -9.92 8.06
C ARG A 76 11.78 -11.42 7.77
N ILE A 77 12.94 -12.05 7.95
CA ILE A 77 13.13 -13.50 7.97
C ILE A 77 13.78 -13.85 9.31
N SER A 78 13.18 -14.74 10.07
CA SER A 78 13.71 -15.24 11.33
C SER A 78 13.60 -16.74 11.39
N TYR A 79 14.63 -17.41 11.94
CA TYR A 79 14.64 -18.86 12.06
C TYR A 79 13.94 -19.27 13.36
N GLU A 80 12.89 -20.05 13.24
CA GLU A 80 12.19 -20.66 14.38
C GLU A 80 12.92 -21.94 14.82
N SER A 81 13.51 -22.65 13.84
CA SER A 81 14.35 -23.83 14.05
C SER A 81 15.37 -23.95 12.91
N ALA A 82 16.25 -24.94 12.98
CA ALA A 82 17.20 -25.23 11.90
C ALA A 82 16.54 -25.60 10.57
N GLN A 83 15.25 -25.99 10.59
CA GLN A 83 14.52 -26.48 9.42
C GLN A 83 13.37 -25.56 8.97
N MET A 84 13.01 -24.55 9.75
CA MET A 84 11.85 -23.73 9.50
C MET A 84 12.14 -22.24 9.78
N ALA A 85 11.82 -21.40 8.83
CA ALA A 85 11.91 -19.96 8.95
C ALA A 85 10.51 -19.34 9.02
N GLN A 86 10.35 -18.33 9.87
CA GLN A 86 9.20 -17.43 9.92
C GLN A 86 9.49 -16.23 9.03
N ILE A 87 8.57 -15.92 8.11
CA ILE A 87 8.67 -14.82 7.16
C ILE A 87 7.52 -13.85 7.44
N SER A 88 7.87 -12.60 7.67
CA SER A 88 6.92 -11.52 7.90
C SER A 88 6.98 -10.50 6.78
N CYS A 89 5.81 -10.20 6.21
CA CYS A 89 5.67 -9.31 5.06
C CYS A 89 4.68 -8.19 5.39
N LEU A 90 4.90 -7.05 4.75
CA LEU A 90 4.02 -5.90 4.82
C LEU A 90 3.50 -5.58 3.41
N HIS A 91 2.24 -5.23 3.29
CA HIS A 91 1.66 -4.86 2.00
C HIS A 91 2.46 -3.72 1.35
N VAL A 92 2.63 -3.77 0.04
CA VAL A 92 3.46 -2.80 -0.70
C VAL A 92 3.07 -1.35 -0.44
N PHE A 93 1.79 -1.04 -0.27
CA PHE A 93 1.35 0.29 0.12
C PHE A 93 1.94 0.72 1.47
N ASN A 94 1.84 -0.12 2.51
CA ASN A 94 2.29 0.22 3.86
C ASN A 94 3.80 0.43 3.98
N CYS A 95 4.60 -0.23 3.12
CA CYS A 95 6.05 -0.08 3.14
C CYS A 95 6.57 0.89 2.08
N ASP A 96 6.08 0.83 0.85
CA ASP A 96 6.64 1.61 -0.24
C ASP A 96 6.14 3.07 -0.25
N ALA A 97 4.88 3.35 0.13
CA ALA A 97 4.38 4.72 0.25
C ALA A 97 5.14 5.55 1.31
N LYS A 98 5.86 4.91 2.24
CA LYS A 98 6.74 5.54 3.24
C LYS A 98 8.15 5.84 2.73
N ARG A 99 8.49 5.43 1.50
CA ARG A 99 9.83 5.60 0.91
C ARG A 99 9.95 6.81 -0.02
N PHE A 100 8.82 7.34 -0.45
CA PHE A 100 8.78 8.53 -1.31
C PHE A 100 8.70 9.78 -0.46
N HIS A 101 9.26 10.87 -0.97
CA HIS A 101 9.08 12.19 -0.40
C HIS A 101 8.10 12.97 -1.26
N VAL A 102 7.14 13.59 -0.61
CA VAL A 102 6.16 14.42 -1.27
C VAL A 102 6.80 15.77 -1.59
N PRO A 103 6.63 16.30 -2.82
CA PRO A 103 6.91 17.70 -3.06
C PRO A 103 5.99 18.55 -2.19
N ASN A 104 6.40 19.79 -1.92
CA ASN A 104 5.62 20.70 -1.07
C ASN A 104 4.16 20.76 -1.57
N ILE A 105 3.23 20.25 -0.75
CA ILE A 105 1.80 20.28 -1.01
C ILE A 105 1.20 21.36 -0.13
N GLY A 106 0.54 22.32 -0.73
CA GLY A 106 -0.16 23.38 -0.01
C GLY A 106 0.01 24.73 -0.69
N SER A 107 -0.87 25.65 -0.36
CA SER A 107 -0.78 27.04 -0.84
C SER A 107 0.39 27.74 -0.14
N THR A 108 1.26 28.36 -0.91
CA THR A 108 2.31 29.26 -0.41
C THR A 108 1.73 30.63 -0.02
N ASP A 109 0.47 30.88 -0.29
CA ASP A 109 -0.22 32.12 0.09
C ASP A 109 -0.96 31.94 1.42
N THR A 110 -0.39 32.52 2.46
CA THR A 110 -0.88 32.47 3.84
C THR A 110 -2.13 33.33 4.10
N SER A 111 -2.78 33.85 3.07
CA SER A 111 -3.82 34.87 3.27
C SER A 111 -5.27 34.35 3.21
N ASP A 112 -5.53 33.18 2.63
CA ASP A 112 -6.88 32.61 2.62
C ASP A 112 -6.80 31.09 2.79
N THR A 113 -7.28 30.58 3.92
CA THR A 113 -7.55 29.18 4.17
C THR A 113 -8.69 28.72 3.25
N ILE A 114 -8.37 28.53 1.98
CA ILE A 114 -9.34 27.92 1.06
C ILE A 114 -9.25 26.41 1.33
N GLY A 115 -10.34 25.86 1.86
CA GLY A 115 -10.45 24.42 2.06
C GLY A 115 -10.15 23.67 0.76
N VAL A 116 -9.40 22.59 0.86
CA VAL A 116 -9.02 21.73 -0.28
C VAL A 116 -9.75 20.39 -0.23
N SER A 117 -10.01 19.80 -1.39
CA SER A 117 -10.65 18.50 -1.39
C SER A 117 -9.67 17.40 -0.94
N PRO A 118 -10.11 16.42 -0.13
CA PRO A 118 -9.29 15.28 0.27
C PRO A 118 -8.66 14.55 -0.94
N TYR A 119 -9.43 14.41 -2.01
CA TYR A 119 -8.96 13.81 -3.26
C TYR A 119 -7.76 14.56 -3.85
N SER A 120 -7.83 15.89 -3.96
CA SER A 120 -6.77 16.69 -4.56
C SER A 120 -5.47 16.57 -3.77
N VAL A 121 -5.55 16.61 -2.44
CA VAL A 121 -4.37 16.48 -1.56
C VAL A 121 -3.73 15.11 -1.73
N ILE A 122 -4.52 14.03 -1.67
CA ILE A 122 -4.02 12.67 -1.82
C ILE A 122 -3.44 12.47 -3.22
N ASN A 123 -4.15 12.92 -4.27
CA ASN A 123 -3.66 12.76 -5.63
C ASN A 123 -2.31 13.46 -5.85
N SER A 124 -2.14 14.67 -5.32
CA SER A 124 -0.86 15.39 -5.38
C SER A 124 0.24 14.70 -4.58
N ALA A 125 -0.09 14.12 -3.42
CA ALA A 125 0.87 13.40 -2.60
C ALA A 125 1.43 12.14 -3.26
N PHE A 126 0.62 11.49 -4.08
CA PHE A 126 1.02 10.26 -4.77
C PHE A 126 1.50 10.47 -6.20
N GLU A 127 1.57 11.72 -6.69
CA GLU A 127 2.11 12.05 -8.00
C GLU A 127 3.59 11.64 -8.08
N GLY A 128 3.98 10.99 -9.19
CA GLY A 128 5.35 10.50 -9.39
C GLY A 128 5.71 9.24 -8.59
N THR A 129 4.78 8.68 -7.81
CA THR A 129 4.94 7.39 -7.14
C THR A 129 4.38 6.24 -8.00
N PRO A 130 4.67 4.97 -7.68
CA PRO A 130 4.06 3.84 -8.37
C PRO A 130 2.57 3.62 -8.03
N PHE A 131 2.00 4.42 -7.14
CA PHE A 131 0.60 4.29 -6.73
C PHE A 131 -0.32 5.14 -7.60
N THR A 132 -1.51 4.61 -7.87
CA THR A 132 -2.57 5.31 -8.58
C THR A 132 -3.71 5.62 -7.62
N VAL A 133 -4.00 6.89 -7.48
CA VAL A 133 -5.21 7.34 -6.77
C VAL A 133 -6.41 7.14 -7.69
N LEU A 134 -7.36 6.31 -7.25
CA LEU A 134 -8.56 6.00 -8.03
C LEU A 134 -9.45 7.24 -8.16
N SER A 135 -9.99 7.49 -9.35
CA SER A 135 -10.96 8.56 -9.56
C SER A 135 -12.30 8.29 -8.85
N TYR A 136 -13.12 9.32 -8.71
CA TYR A 136 -14.47 9.19 -8.14
C TYR A 136 -15.31 8.14 -8.88
N GLU A 137 -15.28 8.15 -10.22
CA GLU A 137 -16.04 7.22 -11.05
C GLU A 137 -15.57 5.78 -10.85
N LYS A 138 -14.25 5.56 -10.75
CA LYS A 138 -13.68 4.23 -10.53
C LYS A 138 -14.07 3.66 -9.18
N VAL A 139 -14.02 4.46 -8.12
CA VAL A 139 -14.46 4.08 -6.78
C VAL A 139 -15.94 3.75 -6.74
N GLN A 140 -16.77 4.55 -7.44
CA GLN A 140 -18.19 4.28 -7.57
C GLN A 140 -18.50 2.98 -8.32
N GLN A 141 -17.73 2.68 -9.39
CA GLN A 141 -17.85 1.40 -10.11
C GLN A 141 -17.53 0.18 -9.23
N LEU A 142 -16.67 0.36 -8.22
CA LEU A 142 -16.35 -0.66 -7.22
C LEU A 142 -17.41 -0.75 -6.10
N GLY A 143 -18.50 0.00 -6.18
CA GLY A 143 -19.57 0.03 -5.18
C GLY A 143 -19.21 0.80 -3.91
N MET A 144 -18.15 1.60 -3.94
CA MET A 144 -17.67 2.41 -2.83
C MET A 144 -17.92 3.91 -3.09
N LYS A 145 -17.65 4.74 -2.08
CA LYS A 145 -17.82 6.18 -2.15
C LYS A 145 -16.60 6.90 -1.60
N TRP A 146 -16.04 7.82 -2.36
CA TRP A 146 -14.98 8.70 -1.89
C TRP A 146 -15.45 9.59 -0.74
N VAL A 147 -14.56 9.81 0.25
CA VAL A 147 -14.80 10.81 1.30
C VAL A 147 -14.93 12.20 0.65
N GLY A 148 -16.06 12.86 0.92
CA GLY A 148 -16.34 14.18 0.39
C GLY A 148 -16.81 14.25 -1.08
N ALA A 149 -17.09 13.12 -1.74
CA ALA A 149 -17.48 13.09 -3.15
C ALA A 149 -18.80 13.79 -3.48
N THR A 150 -19.72 13.88 -2.52
CA THR A 150 -21.10 14.33 -2.78
C THR A 150 -21.50 15.62 -2.08
N ASP A 151 -20.75 16.04 -1.08
CA ASP A 151 -21.12 17.17 -0.20
C ASP A 151 -20.23 18.41 -0.38
N GLY A 152 -19.30 18.37 -1.34
CA GLY A 152 -18.34 19.46 -1.53
C GLY A 152 -17.45 19.67 -0.31
N PHE A 153 -17.25 18.61 0.48
CA PHE A 153 -16.49 18.63 1.71
C PHE A 153 -15.04 19.05 1.46
N LEU A 154 -14.61 20.07 2.16
CA LEU A 154 -13.25 20.58 2.09
C LEU A 154 -12.61 20.44 3.47
N ILE A 155 -11.31 20.23 3.48
CA ILE A 155 -10.50 20.16 4.69
C ILE A 155 -9.52 21.32 4.72
N ASP A 156 -9.20 21.79 5.94
CA ASP A 156 -8.04 22.63 6.17
C ASP A 156 -6.80 21.74 6.13
N PHE A 157 -5.96 21.95 5.13
CA PHE A 157 -4.73 21.19 4.98
C PHE A 157 -3.54 22.16 5.00
N GLU A 158 -2.77 22.11 6.08
CA GLU A 158 -1.53 22.87 6.16
C GLU A 158 -0.50 22.28 5.21
N SER A 159 0.30 23.15 4.59
CA SER A 159 1.37 22.71 3.71
C SER A 159 2.36 21.82 4.47
N VAL A 160 2.66 20.66 3.91
CA VAL A 160 3.62 19.72 4.48
C VAL A 160 4.89 19.71 3.65
N ASP A 161 6.04 19.80 4.30
CA ASP A 161 7.36 19.65 3.70
C ASP A 161 8.06 18.41 4.28
N LYS A 162 8.79 17.70 3.45
CA LYS A 162 9.59 16.52 3.84
C LYS A 162 8.81 15.37 4.49
N THR A 163 7.56 15.19 4.10
CA THR A 163 6.71 14.08 4.55
C THR A 163 6.59 12.99 3.50
N THR A 164 5.96 11.88 3.84
CA THR A 164 5.72 10.77 2.90
C THR A 164 4.27 10.78 2.42
N PRO A 165 3.97 10.18 1.23
CA PRO A 165 2.59 10.02 0.77
C PRO A 165 1.71 9.29 1.78
N TYR A 166 2.27 8.34 2.52
CA TYR A 166 1.57 7.64 3.60
C TYR A 166 1.15 8.60 4.72
N ASP A 167 2.08 9.45 5.17
CA ASP A 167 1.79 10.40 6.26
C ASP A 167 0.76 11.44 5.82
N VAL A 168 0.83 11.92 4.57
CA VAL A 168 -0.21 12.80 4.01
C VAL A 168 -1.57 12.12 4.01
N MET A 169 -1.67 10.86 3.59
CA MET A 169 -2.92 10.10 3.65
C MET A 169 -3.48 10.04 5.07
N MET A 170 -2.63 9.75 6.06
CA MET A 170 -3.04 9.68 7.46
C MET A 170 -3.51 11.03 7.98
N GLN A 171 -2.80 12.12 7.64
CA GLN A 171 -3.21 13.48 8.02
C GLN A 171 -4.55 13.89 7.38
N VAL A 172 -4.79 13.51 6.12
CA VAL A 172 -6.09 13.74 5.46
C VAL A 172 -7.20 13.00 6.18
N ILE A 173 -6.98 11.75 6.60
CA ILE A 173 -7.96 10.97 7.38
C ILE A 173 -8.28 11.67 8.71
N GLU A 174 -7.25 12.14 9.41
CA GLU A 174 -7.41 12.86 10.67
C GLU A 174 -8.23 14.14 10.48
N ASN A 175 -7.91 14.95 9.47
CA ASN A 175 -8.63 16.17 9.16
C ASN A 175 -10.07 15.91 8.70
N CYS A 176 -10.32 14.80 8.01
CA CYS A 176 -11.67 14.39 7.64
C CYS A 176 -12.48 13.88 8.85
N GLY A 177 -11.84 13.40 9.89
CA GLY A 177 -12.46 12.72 11.03
C GLY A 177 -13.18 11.41 10.66
N ARG A 178 -13.02 10.93 9.42
CA ARG A 178 -13.66 9.74 8.86
C ARG A 178 -12.92 9.25 7.64
N GLY A 179 -13.20 8.00 7.25
CA GLY A 179 -12.69 7.39 6.01
C GLY A 179 -11.80 6.19 6.28
N GLU A 180 -11.79 5.31 5.32
CA GLU A 180 -10.98 4.09 5.33
C GLU A 180 -10.13 4.03 4.06
N ILE A 181 -8.87 3.62 4.20
CA ILE A 181 -7.97 3.46 3.06
C ILE A 181 -8.37 2.19 2.30
N TYR A 182 -8.85 2.35 1.08
CA TYR A 182 -8.93 1.27 0.12
C TYR A 182 -7.58 1.06 -0.52
N VAL A 183 -7.12 -0.19 -0.55
CA VAL A 183 -5.88 -0.59 -1.20
C VAL A 183 -6.11 -1.87 -2.00
N ASN A 184 -5.69 -1.86 -3.25
CA ASN A 184 -5.60 -3.03 -4.10
C ASN A 184 -4.27 -2.96 -4.87
N ASN A 185 -3.23 -3.60 -4.36
CA ASN A 185 -1.85 -3.48 -4.82
C ASN A 185 -1.38 -2.01 -4.84
N THR A 186 -1.32 -1.40 -6.03
CA THR A 186 -0.90 -0.01 -6.24
C THR A 186 -2.07 0.95 -6.42
N GLU A 187 -3.30 0.46 -6.51
CA GLU A 187 -4.50 1.28 -6.55
C GLU A 187 -4.92 1.66 -5.14
N ILE A 188 -5.15 2.94 -4.91
CA ILE A 188 -5.52 3.48 -3.60
C ILE A 188 -6.68 4.46 -3.68
N ALA A 189 -7.47 4.55 -2.62
CA ALA A 189 -8.51 5.56 -2.45
C ALA A 189 -8.78 5.80 -0.95
N LEU A 190 -9.32 6.95 -0.60
CA LEU A 190 -9.94 7.20 0.69
C LEU A 190 -11.45 7.11 0.55
N VAL A 191 -12.06 6.09 1.14
CA VAL A 191 -13.48 5.80 1.00
C VAL A 191 -14.23 5.98 2.31
N GLU A 192 -15.54 6.26 2.25
CA GLU A 192 -16.33 6.50 3.46
C GLU A 192 -16.37 5.27 4.36
N ARG A 193 -16.43 4.07 3.79
CA ARG A 193 -16.38 2.81 4.52
C ARG A 193 -16.04 1.65 3.58
N LEU A 194 -15.23 0.70 4.04
CA LEU A 194 -14.95 -0.58 3.39
C LEU A 194 -15.87 -1.65 3.97
N GLY A 195 -16.94 -1.94 3.24
CA GLY A 195 -17.89 -2.98 3.62
C GLY A 195 -18.95 -2.56 4.65
N THR A 196 -20.04 -3.27 4.62
CA THR A 196 -21.14 -3.25 5.60
C THR A 196 -21.14 -4.55 6.38
#